data_c811b8331eda90ec8b5bbbb7951e11e9
#
_entry.id   c811b8331eda90ec8b5bbbb7951e11e9
#
_cell.length_a   1.000
_cell.length_b   1.000
_cell.length_c   1.000
_cell.angle_alpha   90.00
_cell.angle_beta   90.00
_cell.angle_gamma   90.00
#
_symmetry.space_group_name_H-M   'P 1'
#
loop_
_entity.id
_entity.type
_entity.pdbx_description
1 polymer ?
#
loop_
_entity_poly.entity_id
_entity_poly.type
_entity_poly.pdbx_seq_one_letter_code
_entity_poly.pdbx_strand_id
1 'polypeptide(L)'
;MPEKVPLVLHAKTLVIDRRLVYIGSFNMDPRSTHLNTEIGLIIDSPSLAQAVAALIERDMAPHNSWRLELTAEGQMEWVTRREGRLVRVAAEPDIGIGEALQFLLLAILPIGELI
;
A
#
# COMPACT_ATOMS: atom_id res chain seq x y z
N MET A 1 -2.67 -8.81 -27.99
CA MET A 1 -2.02 -8.99 -26.68
C MET A 1 -3.12 -8.97 -25.65
N PRO A 2 -3.20 -9.89 -24.69
CA PRO A 2 -4.22 -9.79 -23.66
C PRO A 2 -3.97 -8.49 -22.87
N GLU A 3 -5.02 -7.71 -22.72
CA GLU A 3 -5.06 -6.51 -21.91
C GLU A 3 -4.62 -6.87 -20.49
N LYS A 4 -3.55 -6.24 -20.00
CA LYS A 4 -3.11 -6.45 -18.61
C LYS A 4 -4.18 -5.86 -17.71
N VAL A 5 -5.01 -6.70 -17.13
CA VAL A 5 -5.93 -6.29 -16.08
C VAL A 5 -5.08 -5.83 -14.88
N PRO A 6 -5.20 -4.56 -14.44
CA PRO A 6 -4.45 -4.09 -13.28
C PRO A 6 -4.89 -4.89 -12.05
N LEU A 7 -3.93 -5.45 -11.34
CA LEU A 7 -4.18 -6.12 -10.06
C LEU A 7 -4.30 -5.04 -8.98
N VAL A 8 -5.50 -4.88 -8.44
CA VAL A 8 -5.74 -3.96 -7.32
C VAL A 8 -5.73 -4.74 -6.02
N LEU A 9 -4.77 -4.45 -5.15
CA LEU A 9 -4.72 -5.03 -3.81
C LEU A 9 -5.69 -4.28 -2.89
N HIS A 10 -6.68 -5.00 -2.35
CA HIS A 10 -7.70 -4.44 -1.45
C HIS A 10 -7.77 -5.18 -0.09
N ALA A 11 -6.70 -5.84 0.30
CA ALA A 11 -6.61 -6.58 1.55
C ALA A 11 -6.41 -5.63 2.74
N LYS A 12 -7.17 -5.86 3.83
CA LYS A 12 -7.00 -5.22 5.13
C LYS A 12 -6.58 -6.29 6.12
N THR A 13 -5.29 -6.55 6.14
CA THR A 13 -4.68 -7.61 6.94
C THR A 13 -3.50 -7.05 7.71
N LEU A 14 -3.42 -7.38 9.00
CA LEU A 14 -2.33 -6.98 9.89
C LEU A 14 -1.85 -8.19 10.66
N VAL A 15 -0.54 -8.30 10.83
CA VAL A 15 0.10 -9.30 11.69
C VAL A 15 0.81 -8.57 12.83
N ILE A 16 0.53 -8.96 14.08
CA ILE A 16 1.11 -8.38 15.28
C ILE A 16 1.92 -9.48 15.99
N ASP A 17 3.20 -9.19 16.27
CA ASP A 17 4.14 -10.03 17.01
C ASP A 17 4.22 -11.47 16.48
N ARG A 18 3.96 -11.67 15.18
CA ARG A 18 3.90 -13.00 14.53
C ARG A 18 3.00 -14.00 15.27
N ARG A 19 1.97 -13.49 15.95
CA ARG A 19 1.03 -14.25 16.77
C ARG A 19 -0.42 -13.95 16.44
N LEU A 20 -0.78 -12.66 16.40
CA LEU A 20 -2.14 -12.22 16.11
C LEU A 20 -2.27 -11.85 14.63
N VAL A 21 -3.38 -12.24 14.02
CA VAL A 21 -3.75 -11.84 12.66
C VAL A 21 -5.07 -11.09 12.72
N TYR A 22 -5.09 -9.88 12.19
CA TYR A 22 -6.33 -9.18 11.87
C TYR A 22 -6.65 -9.36 10.39
N ILE A 23 -7.90 -9.67 10.09
CA ILE A 23 -8.45 -9.70 8.72
C ILE A 23 -9.83 -9.03 8.78
N GLY A 24 -10.06 -8.03 7.93
CA GLY A 24 -11.33 -7.31 7.97
C GLY A 24 -11.56 -6.35 6.81
N SER A 25 -12.60 -5.54 6.96
CA SER A 25 -12.95 -4.48 6.01
C SER A 25 -12.38 -3.10 6.38
N PHE A 26 -11.92 -2.92 7.62
CA PHE A 26 -11.46 -1.64 8.15
C PHE A 26 -10.19 -1.13 7.46
N ASN A 27 -10.26 0.06 6.88
CA ASN A 27 -9.10 0.81 6.42
C ASN A 27 -8.58 1.72 7.53
N MET A 28 -7.29 2.03 7.51
CA MET A 28 -6.69 3.02 8.42
C MET A 28 -6.95 4.45 7.90
N ASP A 29 -8.23 4.82 7.79
CA ASP A 29 -8.67 6.13 7.33
C ASP A 29 -9.83 6.66 8.19
N PRO A 30 -10.10 7.99 8.18
CA PRO A 30 -11.17 8.61 8.97
C PRO A 30 -12.58 8.11 8.62
N ARG A 31 -12.85 7.73 7.37
CA ARG A 31 -14.17 7.22 6.98
C ARG A 31 -14.46 5.87 7.63
N SER A 32 -13.50 4.94 7.58
CA SER A 32 -13.61 3.64 8.23
C SER A 32 -13.73 3.78 9.74
N THR A 33 -13.07 4.79 10.33
CA THR A 33 -13.08 5.02 11.77
C THR A 33 -14.41 5.62 12.26
N HIS A 34 -15.05 6.48 11.49
CA HIS A 34 -16.16 7.32 11.99
C HIS A 34 -17.47 7.15 11.24
N LEU A 35 -17.47 6.72 9.99
CA LEU A 35 -18.64 6.75 9.11
C LEU A 35 -19.09 5.38 8.60
N ASN A 36 -18.16 4.46 8.35
CA ASN A 36 -18.49 3.16 7.78
C ASN A 36 -18.84 2.13 8.84
N THR A 37 -19.69 1.18 8.48
CA THR A 37 -19.84 -0.06 9.25
C THR A 37 -18.76 -1.03 8.82
N GLU A 38 -17.90 -1.42 9.77
CA GLU A 38 -16.74 -2.27 9.51
C GLU A 38 -16.88 -3.60 10.28
N ILE A 39 -16.28 -4.65 9.73
CA ILE A 39 -16.17 -5.94 10.38
C ILE A 39 -14.73 -6.43 10.32
N GLY A 40 -14.26 -7.09 11.37
CA GLY A 40 -12.94 -7.69 11.42
C GLY A 40 -12.86 -8.85 12.40
N LEU A 41 -11.92 -9.73 12.13
CA LEU A 41 -11.55 -10.85 13.00
C LEU A 41 -10.14 -10.65 13.51
N ILE A 42 -9.93 -10.88 14.79
CA ILE A 42 -8.61 -11.01 15.40
C ILE A 42 -8.43 -12.48 15.78
N ILE A 43 -7.41 -13.11 15.23
CA ILE A 43 -7.14 -14.53 15.37
C ILE A 43 -5.81 -14.70 16.10
N ASP A 44 -5.83 -15.31 17.29
CA ASP A 44 -4.62 -15.70 18.03
C ASP A 44 -4.14 -17.07 17.52
N SER A 45 -3.21 -17.05 16.57
CA SER A 45 -2.65 -18.24 15.96
C SER A 45 -1.25 -17.96 15.41
N PRO A 46 -0.20 -18.37 16.12
CA PRO A 46 1.18 -18.19 15.64
C PRO A 46 1.43 -18.84 14.26
N SER A 47 0.85 -20.00 13.99
CA SER A 47 1.01 -20.68 12.70
C SER A 47 0.38 -19.89 11.54
N LEU A 48 -0.84 -19.38 11.73
CA LEU A 48 -1.49 -18.50 10.74
C LEU A 48 -0.73 -17.19 10.59
N ALA A 49 -0.31 -16.58 11.69
CA ALA A 49 0.44 -15.32 11.67
C ALA A 49 1.77 -15.45 10.91
N GLN A 50 2.49 -16.55 11.06
CA GLN A 50 3.71 -16.83 10.28
C GLN A 50 3.42 -17.00 8.79
N ALA A 51 2.35 -17.73 8.44
CA ALA A 51 1.96 -17.93 7.03
C ALA A 51 1.56 -16.61 6.37
N VAL A 52 0.75 -15.79 7.05
CA VAL A 52 0.32 -14.47 6.54
C VAL A 52 1.50 -13.50 6.47
N ALA A 53 2.38 -13.47 7.46
CA ALA A 53 3.59 -12.65 7.42
C ALA A 53 4.48 -13.02 6.23
N ALA A 54 4.69 -14.32 5.97
CA ALA A 54 5.47 -14.77 4.83
C ALA A 54 4.84 -14.37 3.48
N LEU A 55 3.51 -14.37 3.39
CA LEU A 55 2.78 -13.87 2.21
C LEU A 55 3.04 -12.37 2.00
N ILE A 56 2.87 -11.56 3.05
CA ILE A 56 3.11 -10.12 3.00
C ILE A 56 4.57 -9.82 2.63
N GLU A 57 5.52 -10.49 3.27
CA GLU A 57 6.96 -10.32 3.00
C GLU A 57 7.32 -10.66 1.54
N ARG A 58 6.70 -11.71 0.97
CA ARG A 58 6.85 -12.05 -0.44
C ARG A 58 6.30 -10.97 -1.36
N ASP A 59 5.12 -10.45 -1.05
CA ASP A 59 4.46 -9.42 -1.87
C ASP A 59 5.20 -8.07 -1.79
N MET A 60 5.82 -7.78 -0.63
CA MET A 60 6.69 -6.63 -0.40
C MET A 60 8.12 -6.80 -0.94
N ALA A 61 8.47 -7.96 -1.48
CA ALA A 61 9.82 -8.19 -2.00
C ALA A 61 10.16 -7.20 -3.14
N PRO A 62 11.44 -6.80 -3.27
CA PRO A 62 11.86 -5.74 -4.21
C PRO A 62 11.53 -5.99 -5.69
N HIS A 63 11.24 -7.21 -6.09
CA HIS A 63 10.84 -7.57 -7.44
C HIS A 63 9.31 -7.54 -7.66
N ASN A 64 8.53 -7.47 -6.58
CA ASN A 64 7.05 -7.44 -6.62
C ASN A 64 6.48 -6.07 -6.26
N SER A 65 7.25 -5.24 -5.57
CA SER A 65 6.77 -3.97 -5.04
C SER A 65 7.78 -2.83 -5.24
N TRP A 66 7.29 -1.62 -5.10
CA TRP A 66 8.10 -0.43 -4.99
C TRP A 66 8.29 -0.07 -3.52
N ARG A 67 9.53 0.22 -3.12
CA ARG A 67 9.88 0.74 -1.80
C ARG A 67 10.09 2.24 -1.90
N LEU A 68 9.52 2.98 -0.99
CA LEU A 68 9.76 4.41 -0.85
C LEU A 68 11.01 4.64 0.00
N GLU A 69 11.97 5.40 -0.52
CA GLU A 69 13.20 5.79 0.17
C GLU A 69 13.33 7.31 0.18
N LEU A 70 13.98 7.85 1.22
CA LEU A 70 14.41 9.25 1.23
C LEU A 70 15.86 9.34 0.78
N THR A 71 16.15 10.27 -0.13
CA THR A 71 17.53 10.61 -0.52
C THR A 71 18.24 11.40 0.59
N ALA A 72 19.53 11.59 0.48
CA ALA A 72 20.30 12.41 1.40
C ALA A 72 19.81 13.87 1.45
N GLU A 73 19.21 14.35 0.36
CA GLU A 73 18.62 15.68 0.20
C GLU A 73 17.17 15.75 0.72
N GLY A 74 16.62 14.64 1.25
CA GLY A 74 15.26 14.57 1.78
C GLY A 74 14.16 14.45 0.72
N GLN A 75 14.52 14.10 -0.51
CA GLN A 75 13.54 13.83 -1.57
C GLN A 75 13.08 12.38 -1.54
N MET A 76 11.85 12.13 -1.94
CA MET A 76 11.28 10.77 -2.04
C MET A 76 11.67 10.13 -3.38
N GLU A 77 12.13 8.89 -3.30
CA GLU A 77 12.38 8.04 -4.47
C GLU A 77 11.67 6.70 -4.31
N TRP A 78 11.11 6.20 -5.40
CA TRP A 78 10.55 4.87 -5.52
C TRP A 78 11.61 3.90 -6.04
N VAL A 79 11.84 2.82 -5.32
CA VAL A 79 12.91 1.85 -5.59
C VAL A 79 12.35 0.45 -5.75
N THR A 80 12.69 -0.21 -6.84
CA THR A 80 12.32 -1.60 -7.11
C THR A 80 13.47 -2.36 -7.77
N ARG A 81 13.32 -3.67 -7.95
CA ARG A 81 14.26 -4.50 -8.68
C ARG A 81 13.56 -5.17 -9.87
N ARG A 82 14.00 -4.83 -11.09
CA ARG A 82 13.50 -5.45 -12.33
C ARG A 82 14.66 -6.12 -13.06
N GLU A 83 14.48 -7.37 -13.45
CA GLU A 83 15.52 -8.18 -14.14
C GLU A 83 16.88 -8.15 -13.44
N GLY A 84 16.87 -8.24 -12.11
CA GLY A 84 18.08 -8.21 -11.28
C GLY A 84 18.71 -6.82 -11.09
N ARG A 85 18.25 -5.78 -11.78
CA ARG A 85 18.77 -4.40 -11.70
C ARG A 85 17.92 -3.54 -10.77
N LEU A 86 18.60 -2.67 -10.00
CA LEU A 86 17.93 -1.66 -9.19
C LEU A 86 17.40 -0.55 -10.08
N VAL A 87 16.11 -0.25 -9.96
CA VAL A 87 15.43 0.85 -10.68
C VAL A 87 14.99 1.87 -9.64
N ARG A 88 15.31 3.14 -9.87
CA ARG A 88 14.93 4.28 -9.04
C ARG A 88 14.17 5.29 -9.88
N VAL A 89 13.07 5.81 -9.37
CA VAL A 89 12.28 6.87 -10.02
C VAL A 89 11.84 7.90 -8.99
N ALA A 90 11.90 9.18 -9.35
CA ALA A 90 11.54 10.29 -8.48
C ALA A 90 10.03 10.57 -8.44
N ALA A 91 9.27 10.05 -9.42
CA ALA A 91 7.82 10.18 -9.48
C ALA A 91 7.16 8.85 -9.12
N GLU A 92 5.93 8.91 -8.60
CA GLU A 92 5.15 7.71 -8.32
C GLU A 92 4.97 6.86 -9.58
N PRO A 93 5.33 5.58 -9.53
CA PRO A 93 5.21 4.69 -10.68
C PRO A 93 3.75 4.51 -11.10
N ASP A 94 3.55 4.38 -12.41
CA ASP A 94 2.25 4.08 -13.01
C ASP A 94 1.17 5.19 -12.87
N ILE A 95 1.51 6.38 -12.37
CA ILE A 95 0.62 7.54 -12.41
C ILE A 95 0.81 8.27 -13.74
N GLY A 96 -0.30 8.42 -14.49
CA GLY A 96 -0.34 9.24 -15.70
C GLY A 96 -0.22 10.73 -15.39
N ILE A 97 0.30 11.51 -16.34
CA ILE A 97 0.46 12.98 -16.20
C ILE A 97 -0.88 13.65 -15.81
N GLY A 98 -2.01 13.15 -16.35
CA GLY A 98 -3.35 13.64 -16.04
C GLY A 98 -3.76 13.40 -14.58
N GLU A 99 -3.44 12.23 -14.03
CA GLU A 99 -3.72 11.88 -12.64
C GLU A 99 -2.83 12.67 -11.68
N ALA A 100 -1.53 12.82 -12.01
CA ALA A 100 -0.62 13.65 -11.22
C ALA A 100 -1.09 15.11 -11.15
N LEU A 101 -1.59 15.67 -12.25
CA LEU A 101 -2.17 17.01 -12.30
C LEU A 101 -3.46 17.11 -11.48
N GLN A 102 -4.30 16.09 -11.52
CA GLN A 102 -5.54 16.02 -10.73
C GLN A 102 -5.22 15.98 -9.21
N PHE A 103 -4.26 15.18 -8.78
CA PHE A 103 -3.82 15.17 -7.38
C PHE A 103 -3.25 16.50 -6.93
N LEU A 104 -2.46 17.17 -7.80
CA LEU A 104 -1.93 18.51 -7.50
C LEU A 104 -3.06 19.54 -7.34
N LEU A 105 -4.08 19.52 -8.20
CA LEU A 105 -5.25 20.37 -8.09
C LEU A 105 -6.07 20.10 -6.82
N LEU A 106 -6.25 18.81 -6.47
CA LEU A 106 -6.95 18.43 -5.24
C LEU A 106 -6.18 18.82 -3.98
N ALA A 107 -4.84 18.80 -4.00
CA ALA A 107 -4.00 19.23 -2.88
C ALA A 107 -4.07 20.74 -2.60
N ILE A 108 -4.46 21.57 -3.58
CA ILE A 108 -4.62 23.02 -3.45
C ILE A 108 -6.01 23.38 -2.90
N LEU A 109 -6.99 22.49 -3.06
CA LEU A 109 -8.34 22.71 -2.56
C LEU A 109 -8.41 22.35 -1.06
N PRO A 110 -9.04 23.19 -0.20
CA PRO A 110 -9.21 22.89 1.22
C PRO A 110 -10.30 21.81 1.40
N ILE A 111 -10.03 20.58 0.94
CA ILE A 111 -10.97 19.45 1.02
C ILE A 111 -10.93 18.78 2.41
N GLY A 112 -10.01 19.18 3.28
CA GLY A 112 -9.83 18.60 4.61
C GLY A 112 -11.01 18.72 5.57
N GLU A 113 -12.03 19.53 5.24
CA GLU A 113 -13.27 19.67 6.04
C GLU A 113 -14.45 18.84 5.47
N LEU A 114 -14.26 18.12 4.35
CA LEU A 114 -15.33 17.39 3.66
C LEU A 114 -15.18 15.86 3.75
N ILE A 115 -14.19 15.36 4.51
CA ILE A 115 -13.96 13.91 4.69
C ILE A 115 -13.97 13.59 6.19
#